data_f64bb22b4806af2754c3e2651e8e5c89
#
_entry.id   f64bb22b4806af2754c3e2651e8e5c89
#
_cell.length_a   1.000
_cell.length_b   1.000
_cell.length_c   1.000
_cell.angle_alpha   90.00
_cell.angle_beta   90.00
_cell.angle_gamma   90.00
#
_symmetry.space_group_name_H-M   'P 1'
#
loop_
_entity.id
_entity.type
_entity.pdbx_description
1 polymer ?
#
loop_
_entity_poly.entity_id
_entity_poly.type
_entity_poly.pdbx_seq_one_letter_code
_entity_poly.pdbx_strand_id
1 'polypeptide(L)'
;MLSRVANSIFWMSRYLERAVNAARLIETQLHMILDLPSLREDPNAWKPLVDITGDGDYFSEKVGAPTRENVMFFHTFDSAYPHSIKSCMTSARENARSVREVIPSEIWEMINKLYLQVVGMEINLKAFKNPHKFYSDIKMASDLIVGIAYTAMSRGEAWHFSQLGRYLERADKTSRILDVKYFIILPRLDYVGSSMDNVLWSALLKSTSSFEMYRKRFNLISPQNIVDFLVFDREFPRSIIYCVNHAEQSLLRITGTPMGAFNNELERQFGKLSAKLNYAKVSEVMSIGLHEFLDDI
;
A
#
# COMPACT_ATOMS: atom_id res chain seq x y z
N MET A 1 -19.14 -19.55 -5.43
CA MET A 1 -18.07 -19.99 -4.46
C MET A 1 -18.59 -19.92 -3.04
N LEU A 2 -18.10 -20.76 -2.11
CA LEU A 2 -18.46 -20.68 -0.69
C LEU A 2 -17.96 -19.37 -0.07
N SER A 3 -18.76 -18.69 0.75
CA SER A 3 -18.42 -17.41 1.38
C SER A 3 -17.10 -17.44 2.16
N ARG A 4 -16.78 -18.56 2.85
CA ARG A 4 -15.52 -18.73 3.57
C ARG A 4 -14.32 -18.72 2.63
N VAL A 5 -14.42 -19.36 1.47
CA VAL A 5 -13.35 -19.41 0.46
C VAL A 5 -13.15 -18.01 -0.14
N ALA A 6 -14.23 -17.32 -0.49
CA ALA A 6 -14.21 -15.96 -0.98
C ALA A 6 -13.51 -15.01 0.01
N ASN A 7 -13.92 -15.08 1.28
CA ASN A 7 -13.34 -14.30 2.36
C ASN A 7 -11.83 -14.56 2.52
N SER A 8 -11.42 -15.83 2.52
CA SER A 8 -10.00 -16.19 2.66
C SER A 8 -9.16 -15.67 1.49
N ILE A 9 -9.63 -15.76 0.25
CA ILE A 9 -8.92 -15.24 -0.93
C ILE A 9 -8.82 -13.71 -0.89
N PHE A 10 -9.92 -13.04 -0.55
CA PHE A 10 -9.96 -11.58 -0.41
C PHE A 10 -8.95 -11.08 0.64
N TRP A 11 -8.98 -11.64 1.86
CA TRP A 11 -8.09 -11.24 2.93
C TRP A 11 -6.63 -11.66 2.71
N MET A 12 -6.38 -12.83 2.12
CA MET A 12 -5.05 -13.23 1.68
C MET A 12 -4.41 -12.13 0.82
N SER A 13 -5.15 -11.65 -0.18
CA SER A 13 -4.66 -10.64 -1.11
C SER A 13 -4.47 -9.27 -0.45
N ARG A 14 -5.37 -8.89 0.47
CA ARG A 14 -5.19 -7.67 1.28
C ARG A 14 -3.95 -7.74 2.16
N TYR A 15 -3.74 -8.82 2.90
CA TYR A 15 -2.58 -8.97 3.78
C TYR A 15 -1.26 -8.98 3.01
N LEU A 16 -1.20 -9.62 1.85
CA LEU A 16 -0.02 -9.58 0.97
C LEU A 16 0.30 -8.16 0.52
N GLU A 17 -0.68 -7.42 0.00
CA GLU A 17 -0.48 -6.04 -0.45
C GLU A 17 -0.09 -5.13 0.73
N ARG A 18 -0.67 -5.33 1.93
CA ARG A 18 -0.34 -4.60 3.16
C ARG A 18 1.10 -4.82 3.59
N ALA A 19 1.56 -6.07 3.65
CA ALA A 19 2.93 -6.41 4.00
C ALA A 19 3.95 -5.76 3.04
N VAL A 20 3.66 -5.79 1.75
CA VAL A 20 4.52 -5.18 0.73
C VAL A 20 4.54 -3.66 0.82
N ASN A 21 3.41 -3.03 1.10
CA ASN A 21 3.36 -1.58 1.29
C ASN A 21 4.16 -1.15 2.54
N ALA A 22 4.08 -1.90 3.65
CA ALA A 22 4.92 -1.66 4.83
C ALA A 22 6.42 -1.80 4.50
N ALA A 23 6.81 -2.87 3.79
CA ALA A 23 8.20 -3.08 3.36
C ALA A 23 8.70 -1.93 2.47
N ARG A 24 7.87 -1.45 1.55
CA ARG A 24 8.19 -0.35 0.64
C ARG A 24 8.36 0.97 1.37
N LEU A 25 7.49 1.27 2.33
CA LEU A 25 7.58 2.47 3.16
C LEU A 25 8.88 2.51 3.95
N ILE A 26 9.22 1.41 4.65
CA ILE A 26 10.43 1.32 5.47
C ILE A 26 11.67 1.45 4.57
N GLU A 27 11.73 0.74 3.45
CA GLU A 27 12.88 0.81 2.53
C GLU A 27 13.07 2.23 1.97
N THR A 28 11.97 2.91 1.60
CA THR A 28 12.03 4.30 1.14
C THR A 28 12.56 5.23 2.23
N GLN A 29 12.13 5.03 3.49
CA GLN A 29 12.64 5.82 4.61
C GLN A 29 14.13 5.58 4.85
N LEU A 30 14.57 4.33 4.76
CA LEU A 30 16.01 4.00 4.86
C LEU A 30 16.84 4.71 3.78
N HIS A 31 16.36 4.74 2.53
CA HIS A 31 17.02 5.47 1.45
C HIS A 31 17.01 6.97 1.69
N MET A 32 15.87 7.52 2.10
CA MET A 32 15.74 8.97 2.35
C MET A 32 16.71 9.47 3.44
N ILE A 33 16.90 8.70 4.50
CA ILE A 33 17.88 9.03 5.56
C ILE A 33 19.33 8.93 5.06
N LEU A 34 19.61 8.07 4.07
CA LEU A 34 20.93 8.03 3.43
C LEU A 34 21.17 9.27 2.55
N ASP A 35 20.15 9.69 1.81
CA ASP A 35 20.21 10.81 0.88
C ASP A 35 20.21 12.18 1.60
N LEU A 36 19.65 12.27 2.82
CA LEU A 36 19.50 13.48 3.61
C LEU A 36 20.18 13.34 4.99
N PRO A 37 21.45 13.78 5.11
CA PRO A 37 22.19 13.70 6.40
C PRO A 37 21.48 14.40 7.57
N SER A 38 20.74 15.48 7.32
CA SER A 38 19.96 16.20 8.35
C SER A 38 18.90 15.34 9.03
N LEU A 39 18.36 14.32 8.35
CA LEU A 39 17.39 13.40 8.93
C LEU A 39 18.03 12.34 9.85
N ARG A 40 19.34 12.14 9.79
CA ARG A 40 20.03 11.17 10.66
C ARG A 40 20.04 11.61 12.12
N GLU A 41 20.05 12.91 12.35
CA GLU A 41 20.10 13.52 13.68
C GLU A 41 18.71 13.94 14.17
N ASP A 42 17.69 13.88 13.31
CA ASP A 42 16.32 14.21 13.68
C ASP A 42 15.67 13.04 14.44
N PRO A 43 15.35 13.21 15.74
CA PRO A 43 14.71 12.16 16.53
C PRO A 43 13.32 11.77 16.02
N ASN A 44 12.68 12.64 15.21
CA ASN A 44 11.37 12.42 14.65
C ASN A 44 11.40 11.93 13.19
N ALA A 45 12.57 11.66 12.63
CA ALA A 45 12.69 11.22 11.23
C ALA A 45 11.87 9.98 10.88
N TRP A 46 11.60 9.10 11.86
CA TRP A 46 10.83 7.87 11.67
C TRP A 46 9.35 7.99 12.02
N LYS A 47 8.94 9.07 12.69
CA LYS A 47 7.54 9.31 13.09
C LYS A 47 6.55 9.26 11.92
N PRO A 48 6.87 9.80 10.72
CA PRO A 48 5.97 9.75 9.57
C PRO A 48 5.50 8.35 9.15
N LEU A 49 6.29 7.30 9.41
CA LEU A 49 5.90 5.94 9.09
C LEU A 49 4.77 5.43 10.00
N VAL A 50 4.78 5.88 11.25
CA VAL A 50 3.73 5.56 12.22
C VAL A 50 2.46 6.34 11.90
N ASP A 51 2.62 7.63 11.56
CA ASP A 51 1.49 8.51 11.23
C ASP A 51 0.71 8.02 9.98
N ILE A 52 1.42 7.50 8.94
CA ILE A 52 0.80 6.94 7.72
C ILE A 52 -0.17 5.79 8.02
N THR A 53 0.09 5.03 9.06
CA THR A 53 -0.80 3.91 9.42
C THR A 53 -1.99 4.34 10.25
N GLY A 54 -1.98 5.55 10.80
CA GLY A 54 -3.00 6.06 11.73
C GLY A 54 -2.87 5.50 13.14
N ASP A 55 -1.74 4.86 13.46
CA ASP A 55 -1.54 4.14 14.72
C ASP A 55 -0.62 4.89 15.71
N GLY A 56 -0.50 6.22 15.57
CA GLY A 56 0.40 7.07 16.36
C GLY A 56 0.18 6.95 17.86
N ASP A 57 -1.05 6.98 18.32
CA ASP A 57 -1.40 6.87 19.74
C ASP A 57 -1.06 5.47 20.28
N TYR A 58 -1.46 4.41 19.54
CA TYR A 58 -1.13 3.04 19.91
C TYR A 58 0.38 2.82 19.98
N PHE A 59 1.14 3.32 19.01
CA PHE A 59 2.60 3.22 19.00
C PHE A 59 3.21 3.94 20.21
N SER A 60 2.79 5.16 20.48
CA SER A 60 3.32 5.97 21.60
C SER A 60 3.05 5.31 22.96
N GLU A 61 1.87 4.70 23.15
CA GLU A 61 1.49 4.00 24.37
C GLU A 61 2.25 2.67 24.56
N LYS A 62 2.41 1.86 23.50
CA LYS A 62 2.94 0.50 23.59
C LYS A 62 4.45 0.39 23.33
N VAL A 63 4.99 1.28 22.52
CA VAL A 63 6.39 1.20 22.05
C VAL A 63 7.22 2.37 22.55
N GLY A 64 6.64 3.59 22.57
CA GLY A 64 7.28 4.80 23.06
C GLY A 64 7.86 5.66 21.93
N ALA A 65 9.15 6.07 22.06
CA ALA A 65 9.75 7.00 21.10
C ALA A 65 9.89 6.39 19.69
N PRO A 66 9.64 7.17 18.61
CA PRO A 66 9.71 6.70 17.23
C PRO A 66 11.15 6.63 16.70
N THR A 67 12.01 5.87 17.41
CA THR A 67 13.37 5.59 16.95
C THR A 67 13.35 4.65 15.74
N ARG A 68 14.47 4.60 15.02
CA ARG A 68 14.64 3.68 13.89
C ARG A 68 14.32 2.24 14.27
N GLU A 69 14.90 1.78 15.35
CA GLU A 69 14.79 0.41 15.84
C GLU A 69 13.33 0.09 16.22
N ASN A 70 12.70 0.98 16.97
CA ASN A 70 11.32 0.82 17.43
C ASN A 70 10.32 0.79 16.26
N VAL A 71 10.43 1.73 15.32
CA VAL A 71 9.53 1.82 14.18
C VAL A 71 9.74 0.64 13.22
N MET A 72 10.99 0.27 12.95
CA MET A 72 11.29 -0.90 12.11
C MET A 72 10.79 -2.19 12.76
N PHE A 73 10.99 -2.39 14.07
CA PHE A 73 10.49 -3.56 14.78
C PHE A 73 8.95 -3.61 14.74
N PHE A 74 8.29 -2.51 15.09
CA PHE A 74 6.84 -2.38 15.12
C PHE A 74 6.20 -2.76 13.78
N HIS A 75 6.66 -2.16 12.70
CA HIS A 75 6.11 -2.43 11.37
C HIS A 75 6.54 -3.77 10.77
N THR A 76 7.63 -4.38 11.26
CA THR A 76 8.15 -5.62 10.66
C THR A 76 7.79 -6.85 11.47
N PHE A 77 8.06 -6.85 12.77
CA PHE A 77 8.08 -8.08 13.58
C PHE A 77 7.07 -8.11 14.74
N ASP A 78 6.53 -6.97 15.15
CA ASP A 78 5.62 -6.94 16.29
C ASP A 78 4.35 -7.76 16.02
N SER A 79 4.22 -8.86 16.77
CA SER A 79 3.07 -9.78 16.66
C SER A 79 1.81 -9.23 17.31
N ALA A 80 1.91 -8.25 18.21
CA ALA A 80 0.77 -7.60 18.84
C ALA A 80 0.14 -6.54 17.89
N TYR A 81 0.93 -6.07 16.92
CA TYR A 81 0.46 -5.13 15.91
C TYR A 81 -0.09 -5.87 14.68
N PRO A 82 -1.41 -5.79 14.41
CA PRO A 82 -2.05 -6.57 13.34
C PRO A 82 -1.56 -6.24 11.94
N HIS A 83 -0.96 -5.05 11.75
CA HIS A 83 -0.50 -4.55 10.47
C HIS A 83 1.01 -4.68 10.25
N SER A 84 1.75 -5.31 11.18
CA SER A 84 3.16 -5.65 10.96
C SER A 84 3.31 -6.63 9.78
N ILE A 85 4.45 -6.60 9.12
CA ILE A 85 4.76 -7.54 8.03
C ILE A 85 4.59 -8.99 8.51
N LYS A 86 5.07 -9.32 9.71
CA LYS A 86 4.93 -10.65 10.29
C LYS A 86 3.47 -11.05 10.51
N SER A 87 2.66 -10.19 11.12
CA SER A 87 1.23 -10.46 11.35
C SER A 87 0.45 -10.59 10.04
N CYS A 88 0.74 -9.72 9.08
CA CYS A 88 0.17 -9.81 7.73
C CYS A 88 0.56 -11.10 7.02
N MET A 89 1.83 -11.50 7.06
CA MET A 89 2.29 -12.75 6.43
C MET A 89 1.73 -13.98 7.10
N THR A 90 1.58 -13.97 8.44
CA THR A 90 0.91 -15.02 9.19
C THR A 90 -0.53 -15.18 8.73
N SER A 91 -1.28 -14.08 8.67
CA SER A 91 -2.68 -14.06 8.24
C SER A 91 -2.84 -14.44 6.76
N ALA A 92 -1.97 -13.95 5.89
CA ALA A 92 -1.96 -14.33 4.47
C ALA A 92 -1.72 -15.83 4.28
N ARG A 93 -0.76 -16.39 5.02
CA ARG A 93 -0.44 -17.82 4.99
C ARG A 93 -1.61 -18.69 5.48
N GLU A 94 -2.25 -18.34 6.58
CA GLU A 94 -3.39 -19.10 7.10
C GLU A 94 -4.58 -19.06 6.14
N ASN A 95 -4.86 -17.89 5.53
CA ASN A 95 -5.88 -17.78 4.51
C ASN A 95 -5.52 -18.62 3.26
N ALA A 96 -4.29 -18.54 2.75
CA ALA A 96 -3.83 -19.34 1.62
C ALA A 96 -3.93 -20.84 1.92
N ARG A 97 -3.58 -21.28 3.13
CA ARG A 97 -3.66 -22.67 3.57
C ARG A 97 -5.10 -23.20 3.50
N SER A 98 -6.08 -22.37 3.85
CA SER A 98 -7.50 -22.75 3.85
C SER A 98 -8.13 -22.87 2.45
N VAL A 99 -7.43 -22.37 1.41
CA VAL A 99 -7.92 -22.32 0.02
C VAL A 99 -6.94 -22.93 -0.99
N ARG A 100 -6.05 -23.81 -0.54
CA ARG A 100 -5.01 -24.44 -1.38
C ARG A 100 -5.55 -25.17 -2.61
N GLU A 101 -6.78 -25.65 -2.55
CA GLU A 101 -7.46 -26.34 -3.65
C GLU A 101 -8.00 -25.37 -4.72
N VAL A 102 -8.01 -24.05 -4.42
CA VAL A 102 -8.60 -23.02 -5.29
C VAL A 102 -7.54 -22.13 -5.92
N ILE A 103 -6.37 -22.00 -5.28
CA ILE A 103 -5.25 -21.19 -5.77
C ILE A 103 -4.17 -22.11 -6.39
N PRO A 104 -3.36 -21.62 -7.35
CA PRO A 104 -2.18 -22.33 -7.83
C PRO A 104 -1.25 -22.73 -6.67
N SER A 105 -0.67 -23.94 -6.75
CA SER A 105 0.26 -24.45 -5.72
C SER A 105 1.47 -23.54 -5.51
N GLU A 106 1.96 -22.93 -6.58
CA GLU A 106 3.08 -22.00 -6.58
C GLU A 106 2.78 -20.74 -5.74
N ILE A 107 1.52 -20.26 -5.73
CA ILE A 107 1.12 -19.14 -4.87
C ILE A 107 1.24 -19.54 -3.40
N TRP A 108 0.72 -20.71 -3.03
CA TRP A 108 0.85 -21.24 -1.67
C TRP A 108 2.31 -21.39 -1.27
N GLU A 109 3.13 -22.00 -2.11
CA GLU A 109 4.56 -22.23 -1.86
C GLU A 109 5.30 -20.91 -1.63
N MET A 110 5.05 -19.91 -2.47
CA MET A 110 5.69 -18.59 -2.35
C MET A 110 5.25 -17.84 -1.09
N ILE A 111 3.97 -17.87 -0.74
CA ILE A 111 3.47 -17.27 0.51
C ILE A 111 4.10 -17.95 1.72
N ASN A 112 4.15 -19.28 1.73
CA ASN A 112 4.77 -20.05 2.82
C ASN A 112 6.27 -19.78 2.93
N LYS A 113 6.98 -19.72 1.81
CA LYS A 113 8.41 -19.39 1.78
C LYS A 113 8.67 -17.99 2.34
N LEU A 114 7.88 -17.00 1.92
CA LEU A 114 8.01 -15.62 2.40
C LEU A 114 7.71 -15.53 3.91
N TYR A 115 6.68 -16.20 4.38
CA TYR A 115 6.38 -16.30 5.81
C TYR A 115 7.56 -16.86 6.61
N LEU A 116 8.14 -17.98 6.17
CA LEU A 116 9.29 -18.60 6.83
C LEU A 116 10.53 -17.70 6.82
N GLN A 117 10.73 -16.93 5.76
CA GLN A 117 11.82 -15.94 5.68
C GLN A 117 11.63 -14.83 6.71
N VAL A 118 10.40 -14.30 6.85
CA VAL A 118 10.11 -13.23 7.83
C VAL A 118 10.30 -13.73 9.26
N VAL A 119 9.76 -14.89 9.61
CA VAL A 119 9.89 -15.49 10.95
C VAL A 119 11.35 -15.87 11.25
N GLY A 120 12.07 -16.43 10.28
CA GLY A 120 13.48 -16.78 10.44
C GLY A 120 14.37 -15.55 10.66
N MET A 121 14.05 -14.41 10.07
CA MET A 121 14.76 -13.16 10.27
C MET A 121 14.53 -12.60 11.68
N GLU A 122 13.31 -12.68 12.21
CA GLU A 122 12.99 -12.25 13.58
C GLU A 122 13.79 -13.03 14.63
N ILE A 123 13.92 -14.34 14.46
CA ILE A 123 14.70 -15.20 15.37
C ILE A 123 16.17 -14.77 15.40
N ASN A 124 16.67 -14.22 14.31
CA ASN A 124 18.06 -13.80 14.19
C ASN A 124 18.21 -12.31 13.90
N LEU A 125 17.61 -11.45 14.74
CA LEU A 125 17.69 -9.98 14.60
C LEU A 125 19.13 -9.44 14.51
N LYS A 126 20.11 -10.13 15.14
CA LYS A 126 21.54 -9.78 14.99
C LYS A 126 22.05 -9.94 13.57
N ALA A 127 21.42 -10.80 12.76
CA ALA A 127 21.72 -10.97 11.33
C ALA A 127 20.99 -9.95 10.44
N PHE A 128 20.13 -9.11 10.98
CA PHE A 128 19.43 -8.03 10.26
C PHE A 128 20.37 -6.87 9.90
N LYS A 129 21.55 -7.23 9.38
CA LYS A 129 22.61 -6.28 9.00
C LYS A 129 22.33 -5.55 7.70
N ASN A 130 21.51 -6.14 6.81
CA ASN A 130 21.14 -5.55 5.54
C ASN A 130 19.62 -5.47 5.39
N PRO A 131 18.97 -4.47 6.03
CA PRO A 131 17.53 -4.30 5.96
C PRO A 131 17.02 -4.03 4.54
N HIS A 132 17.78 -3.34 3.71
CA HIS A 132 17.40 -3.05 2.31
C HIS A 132 17.15 -4.34 1.53
N LYS A 133 18.07 -5.31 1.63
CA LYS A 133 17.89 -6.60 0.95
C LYS A 133 16.64 -7.32 1.43
N PHE A 134 16.39 -7.33 2.73
CA PHE A 134 15.22 -7.99 3.32
C PHE A 134 13.91 -7.41 2.78
N TYR A 135 13.74 -6.08 2.80
CA TYR A 135 12.54 -5.44 2.27
C TYR A 135 12.41 -5.57 0.75
N SER A 136 13.52 -5.52 0.02
CA SER A 136 13.54 -5.78 -1.42
C SER A 136 13.11 -7.20 -1.75
N ASP A 137 13.57 -8.20 -1.00
CA ASP A 137 13.17 -9.61 -1.19
C ASP A 137 11.65 -9.80 -0.96
N ILE A 138 11.06 -9.11 0.04
CA ILE A 138 9.60 -9.13 0.26
C ILE A 138 8.84 -8.56 -0.94
N LYS A 139 9.29 -7.42 -1.48
CA LYS A 139 8.67 -6.81 -2.66
C LYS A 139 8.74 -7.73 -3.87
N MET A 140 9.92 -8.27 -4.16
CA MET A 140 10.12 -9.18 -5.30
C MET A 140 9.29 -10.46 -5.17
N ALA A 141 9.20 -11.04 -3.97
CA ALA A 141 8.38 -12.23 -3.74
C ALA A 141 6.89 -11.95 -3.98
N SER A 142 6.40 -10.78 -3.57
CA SER A 142 5.03 -10.38 -3.85
C SER A 142 4.77 -10.15 -5.34
N ASP A 143 5.68 -9.49 -6.05
CA ASP A 143 5.55 -9.27 -7.49
C ASP A 143 5.54 -10.61 -8.23
N LEU A 144 6.32 -11.60 -7.78
CA LEU A 144 6.27 -12.97 -8.29
C LEU A 144 4.92 -13.64 -8.03
N ILE A 145 4.36 -13.54 -6.81
CA ILE A 145 3.02 -14.08 -6.49
C ILE A 145 1.96 -13.47 -7.41
N VAL A 146 2.02 -12.16 -7.66
CA VAL A 146 1.12 -11.48 -8.60
C VAL A 146 1.32 -12.01 -10.02
N GLY A 147 2.55 -12.17 -10.47
CA GLY A 147 2.89 -12.75 -11.78
C GLY A 147 2.33 -14.16 -11.96
N ILE A 148 2.50 -15.04 -10.96
CA ILE A 148 1.93 -16.39 -10.96
C ILE A 148 0.40 -16.33 -11.03
N ALA A 149 -0.24 -15.46 -10.22
CA ALA A 149 -1.68 -15.30 -10.29
C ALA A 149 -2.16 -14.90 -11.69
N TYR A 150 -1.46 -13.98 -12.34
CA TYR A 150 -1.79 -13.55 -13.71
C TYR A 150 -1.61 -14.64 -14.76
N THR A 151 -0.66 -15.53 -14.60
CA THR A 151 -0.35 -16.59 -15.57
C THR A 151 -1.09 -17.89 -15.33
N ALA A 152 -1.43 -18.22 -14.07
CA ALA A 152 -1.92 -19.55 -13.71
C ALA A 152 -3.36 -19.56 -13.12
N MET A 153 -3.94 -18.42 -12.70
CA MET A 153 -5.32 -18.42 -12.20
C MET A 153 -6.34 -18.22 -13.33
N SER A 154 -7.36 -19.07 -13.36
CA SER A 154 -8.55 -18.83 -14.17
C SER A 154 -9.29 -17.56 -13.73
N ARG A 155 -9.83 -16.80 -14.69
CA ARG A 155 -10.51 -15.50 -14.45
C ARG A 155 -11.95 -15.66 -13.91
N GLY A 156 -12.14 -16.60 -12.97
CA GLY A 156 -13.40 -16.85 -12.27
C GLY A 156 -13.53 -16.04 -10.97
N GLU A 157 -14.47 -16.44 -10.11
CA GLU A 157 -14.76 -15.75 -8.82
C GLU A 157 -13.52 -15.62 -7.93
N ALA A 158 -12.70 -16.67 -7.79
CA ALA A 158 -11.48 -16.67 -6.99
C ALA A 158 -10.50 -15.56 -7.43
N TRP A 159 -10.32 -15.42 -8.75
CA TRP A 159 -9.54 -14.33 -9.32
C TRP A 159 -10.11 -12.97 -8.94
N HIS A 160 -11.40 -12.76 -9.13
CA HIS A 160 -12.03 -11.47 -8.88
C HIS A 160 -12.02 -11.10 -7.39
N PHE A 161 -12.20 -12.05 -6.45
CA PHE A 161 -12.02 -11.79 -5.02
C PHE A 161 -10.57 -11.42 -4.66
N SER A 162 -9.59 -12.05 -5.29
CA SER A 162 -8.18 -11.71 -5.13
C SER A 162 -7.88 -10.29 -5.64
N GLN A 163 -8.40 -9.93 -6.83
CA GLN A 163 -8.21 -8.58 -7.38
C GLN A 163 -8.91 -7.52 -6.53
N LEU A 164 -10.14 -7.77 -6.09
CA LEU A 164 -10.90 -6.86 -5.24
C LEU A 164 -10.13 -6.55 -3.94
N GLY A 165 -9.64 -7.58 -3.24
CA GLY A 165 -8.85 -7.39 -2.03
C GLY A 165 -7.58 -6.59 -2.27
N ARG A 166 -6.83 -6.94 -3.32
CA ARG A 166 -5.57 -6.28 -3.67
C ARG A 166 -5.76 -4.80 -4.03
N TYR A 167 -6.72 -4.49 -4.90
CA TYR A 167 -6.92 -3.12 -5.35
C TYR A 167 -7.49 -2.20 -4.28
N LEU A 168 -8.41 -2.69 -3.43
CA LEU A 168 -8.89 -1.92 -2.28
C LEU A 168 -7.77 -1.58 -1.30
N GLU A 169 -6.95 -2.57 -0.94
CA GLU A 169 -5.80 -2.31 -0.04
C GLU A 169 -4.81 -1.34 -0.66
N ARG A 170 -4.59 -1.43 -1.96
CA ARG A 170 -3.66 -0.57 -2.69
C ARG A 170 -4.17 0.88 -2.77
N ALA A 171 -5.46 1.08 -3.03
CA ALA A 171 -6.08 2.41 -3.00
C ALA A 171 -5.95 3.05 -1.61
N ASP A 172 -6.33 2.31 -0.54
CA ASP A 172 -6.20 2.77 0.85
C ASP A 172 -4.75 3.15 1.20
N LYS A 173 -3.76 2.35 0.79
CA LYS A 173 -2.36 2.69 1.09
C LYS A 173 -1.85 3.88 0.28
N THR A 174 -2.26 4.03 -0.96
CA THR A 174 -1.87 5.19 -1.78
C THR A 174 -2.49 6.48 -1.23
N SER A 175 -3.78 6.45 -0.81
CA SER A 175 -4.43 7.63 -0.21
C SER A 175 -3.74 8.06 1.09
N ARG A 176 -3.47 7.12 2.01
CA ARG A 176 -2.78 7.40 3.28
C ARG A 176 -1.36 7.93 3.11
N ILE A 177 -0.59 7.35 2.16
CA ILE A 177 0.75 7.83 1.85
C ILE A 177 0.71 9.26 1.32
N LEU A 178 -0.25 9.56 0.46
CA LEU A 178 -0.42 10.89 -0.13
C LEU A 178 -0.87 11.90 0.93
N ASP A 179 -1.83 11.53 1.77
CA ASP A 179 -2.38 12.36 2.83
C ASP A 179 -1.34 12.78 3.87
N VAL A 180 -0.66 11.80 4.47
CA VAL A 180 0.33 12.09 5.52
C VAL A 180 1.52 12.86 4.98
N LYS A 181 1.99 12.55 3.75
CA LYS A 181 3.10 13.29 3.15
C LYS A 181 2.73 14.73 2.82
N TYR A 182 1.48 15.00 2.48
CA TYR A 182 1.01 16.37 2.29
C TYR A 182 1.16 17.20 3.57
N PHE A 183 0.77 16.68 4.73
CA PHE A 183 0.93 17.36 6.01
C PHE A 183 2.39 17.49 6.47
N ILE A 184 3.22 16.52 6.21
CA ILE A 184 4.64 16.52 6.62
C ILE A 184 5.47 17.46 5.75
N ILE A 185 5.14 17.59 4.47
CA ILE A 185 5.86 18.48 3.54
C ILE A 185 5.48 19.94 3.79
N LEU A 186 4.27 20.20 4.29
CA LEU A 186 3.75 21.55 4.55
C LEU A 186 4.04 22.14 5.95
N PRO A 187 4.66 21.46 6.95
CA PRO A 187 4.81 22.06 8.28
C PRO A 187 5.72 23.27 8.31
N ARG A 188 6.45 23.57 7.22
CA ARG A 188 7.26 24.77 7.08
C ARG A 188 7.09 25.36 5.70
N LEU A 189 6.50 26.55 5.62
CA LEU A 189 6.34 27.33 4.40
C LEU A 189 7.69 27.56 3.67
N ASP A 190 8.80 27.59 4.42
CA ASP A 190 10.16 27.80 3.91
C ASP A 190 10.67 26.62 3.05
N TYR A 191 10.05 25.45 3.11
CA TYR A 191 10.44 24.29 2.31
C TYR A 191 9.73 24.20 0.96
N VAL A 192 8.60 24.89 0.79
CA VAL A 192 7.83 24.85 -0.47
C VAL A 192 8.68 25.37 -1.62
N GLY A 193 8.93 24.52 -2.61
CA GLY A 193 9.75 24.82 -3.77
C GLY A 193 11.26 24.72 -3.54
N SER A 194 11.70 24.28 -2.35
CA SER A 194 13.13 24.05 -2.06
C SER A 194 13.63 22.70 -2.62
N SER A 195 14.95 22.49 -2.59
CA SER A 195 15.53 21.18 -2.93
C SER A 195 15.07 20.07 -1.99
N MET A 196 14.78 20.39 -0.72
CA MET A 196 14.24 19.46 0.28
C MET A 196 12.84 18.99 -0.11
N ASP A 197 11.97 19.91 -0.56
CA ASP A 197 10.62 19.60 -1.03
C ASP A 197 10.66 18.57 -2.17
N ASN A 198 11.52 18.77 -3.15
CA ASN A 198 11.71 17.83 -4.26
C ASN A 198 12.17 16.43 -3.79
N VAL A 199 13.03 16.34 -2.79
CA VAL A 199 13.48 15.05 -2.22
C VAL A 199 12.32 14.35 -1.51
N LEU A 200 11.53 15.06 -0.73
CA LEU A 200 10.37 14.53 -0.01
C LEU A 200 9.30 14.02 -0.98
N TRP A 201 8.99 14.78 -2.03
CA TRP A 201 8.07 14.34 -3.09
C TRP A 201 8.62 13.15 -3.89
N SER A 202 9.93 13.12 -4.15
CA SER A 202 10.58 11.96 -4.77
C SER A 202 10.47 10.72 -3.89
N ALA A 203 10.63 10.86 -2.57
CA ALA A 203 10.47 9.76 -1.62
C ALA A 203 9.02 9.25 -1.59
N LEU A 204 8.01 10.15 -1.64
CA LEU A 204 6.61 9.76 -1.77
C LEU A 204 6.37 8.93 -3.04
N LEU A 205 6.84 9.40 -4.19
CA LEU A 205 6.74 8.68 -5.47
C LEU A 205 7.46 7.32 -5.42
N LYS A 206 8.63 7.23 -4.78
CA LYS A 206 9.34 5.97 -4.57
C LYS A 206 8.56 5.02 -3.64
N SER A 207 7.92 5.53 -2.59
CA SER A 207 7.12 4.72 -1.66
C SER A 207 5.88 4.08 -2.31
N THR A 208 5.37 4.71 -3.37
CA THR A 208 4.29 4.16 -4.21
C THR A 208 4.79 3.42 -5.46
N SER A 209 6.12 3.24 -5.62
CA SER A 209 6.74 2.69 -6.85
C SER A 209 6.34 3.43 -8.13
N SER A 210 6.10 4.72 -8.05
CA SER A 210 5.58 5.55 -9.13
C SER A 210 6.61 6.47 -9.78
N PHE A 211 7.76 6.65 -9.15
CA PHE A 211 8.74 7.67 -9.52
C PHE A 211 9.17 7.62 -10.99
N GLU A 212 9.49 6.43 -11.51
CA GLU A 212 9.94 6.27 -12.89
C GLU A 212 8.84 6.57 -13.92
N MET A 213 7.60 6.11 -13.64
CA MET A 213 6.46 6.36 -14.54
C MET A 213 6.01 7.81 -14.45
N TYR A 214 6.03 8.41 -13.26
CA TYR A 214 5.78 9.83 -13.08
C TYR A 214 6.75 10.68 -13.92
N ARG A 215 8.07 10.41 -13.84
CA ARG A 215 9.08 11.14 -14.61
C ARG A 215 8.94 11.01 -16.13
N LYS A 216 8.39 9.91 -16.61
CA LYS A 216 8.09 9.76 -18.05
C LYS A 216 6.92 10.62 -18.52
N ARG A 217 5.99 10.95 -17.61
CA ARG A 217 4.81 11.77 -17.91
C ARG A 217 5.02 13.26 -17.61
N PHE A 218 5.73 13.56 -16.53
CA PHE A 218 5.94 14.93 -16.04
C PHE A 218 7.41 15.27 -15.93
N ASN A 219 7.79 16.42 -16.47
CA ASN A 219 9.18 16.90 -16.42
C ASN A 219 9.55 17.52 -15.06
N LEU A 220 8.56 18.01 -14.31
CA LEU A 220 8.74 18.70 -13.03
C LEU A 220 7.96 18.01 -11.93
N ILE A 221 8.57 17.94 -10.75
CA ILE A 221 7.89 17.51 -9.53
C ILE A 221 7.09 18.70 -9.02
N SER A 222 5.78 18.54 -8.93
CA SER A 222 4.86 19.50 -8.32
C SER A 222 3.72 18.80 -7.61
N PRO A 223 3.18 19.38 -6.52
CA PRO A 223 2.03 18.80 -5.80
C PRO A 223 0.85 18.48 -6.73
N GLN A 224 0.49 19.40 -7.63
CA GLN A 224 -0.61 19.21 -8.57
C GLN A 224 -0.38 18.00 -9.49
N ASN A 225 0.82 17.87 -10.07
CA ASN A 225 1.15 16.76 -10.97
C ASN A 225 1.19 15.42 -10.22
N ILE A 226 1.62 15.43 -8.95
CA ILE A 226 1.64 14.22 -8.11
C ILE A 226 0.21 13.77 -7.76
N VAL A 227 -0.66 14.72 -7.41
CA VAL A 227 -2.09 14.44 -7.19
C VAL A 227 -2.72 13.93 -8.49
N ASP A 228 -2.48 14.59 -9.63
CA ASP A 228 -2.95 14.11 -10.93
C ASP A 228 -2.55 12.67 -11.19
N PHE A 229 -1.29 12.34 -10.94
CA PHE A 229 -0.74 11.01 -11.21
C PHE A 229 -1.22 9.95 -10.20
N LEU A 230 -1.15 10.22 -8.92
CA LEU A 230 -1.46 9.22 -7.89
C LEU A 230 -2.95 9.07 -7.61
N VAL A 231 -3.76 10.09 -7.91
CA VAL A 231 -5.21 10.02 -7.74
C VAL A 231 -5.90 9.67 -9.05
N PHE A 232 -5.57 10.34 -10.16
CA PHE A 232 -6.41 10.36 -11.36
C PHE A 232 -5.81 9.66 -12.59
N ASP A 233 -4.57 9.16 -12.57
CA ASP A 233 -4.01 8.43 -13.71
C ASP A 233 -4.72 7.09 -13.91
N ARG A 234 -5.36 6.92 -15.08
CA ARG A 234 -6.16 5.74 -15.40
C ARG A 234 -5.34 4.54 -15.88
N GLU A 235 -4.06 4.74 -16.15
CA GLU A 235 -3.15 3.70 -16.66
C GLU A 235 -2.16 3.22 -15.59
N PHE A 236 -1.89 4.06 -14.58
CA PHE A 236 -0.92 3.70 -13.55
C PHE A 236 -1.53 2.76 -12.49
N PRO A 237 -0.99 1.53 -12.30
CA PRO A 237 -1.62 0.48 -11.48
C PRO A 237 -1.70 0.75 -9.97
N ARG A 238 -1.16 1.88 -9.50
CA ARG A 238 -1.20 2.31 -8.10
C ARG A 238 -1.90 3.65 -7.89
N SER A 239 -2.44 4.25 -8.92
CA SER A 239 -3.34 5.39 -8.75
C SER A 239 -4.64 4.96 -8.08
N ILE A 240 -5.26 5.86 -7.34
CA ILE A 240 -6.50 5.58 -6.62
C ILE A 240 -7.61 5.23 -7.62
N ILE A 241 -7.78 6.03 -8.68
CA ILE A 241 -8.82 5.80 -9.70
C ILE A 241 -8.64 4.45 -10.42
N TYR A 242 -7.41 4.08 -10.78
CA TYR A 242 -7.14 2.77 -11.38
C TYR A 242 -7.56 1.64 -10.46
N CYS A 243 -7.16 1.74 -9.19
CA CYS A 243 -7.46 0.72 -8.20
C CYS A 243 -8.98 0.60 -7.95
N VAL A 244 -9.68 1.72 -7.77
CA VAL A 244 -11.13 1.72 -7.54
C VAL A 244 -11.89 1.16 -8.74
N ASN A 245 -11.55 1.58 -9.97
CA ASN A 245 -12.19 1.09 -11.18
C ASN A 245 -12.00 -0.43 -11.38
N HIS A 246 -10.81 -0.97 -11.08
CA HIS A 246 -10.54 -2.41 -11.19
C HIS A 246 -11.17 -3.23 -10.05
N ALA A 247 -11.30 -2.62 -8.87
CA ALA A 247 -12.04 -3.22 -7.75
C ALA A 247 -13.53 -3.29 -8.09
N GLU A 248 -14.13 -2.21 -8.61
CA GLU A 248 -15.52 -2.17 -9.08
C GLU A 248 -15.78 -3.22 -10.17
N GLN A 249 -14.94 -3.28 -11.20
CA GLN A 249 -15.05 -4.31 -12.24
C GLN A 249 -15.03 -5.72 -11.66
N SER A 250 -14.16 -5.98 -10.69
CA SER A 250 -14.08 -7.29 -10.04
C SER A 250 -15.35 -7.59 -9.22
N LEU A 251 -15.89 -6.61 -8.50
CA LEU A 251 -17.14 -6.74 -7.77
C LEU A 251 -18.30 -7.07 -8.73
N LEU A 252 -18.46 -6.31 -9.80
CA LEU A 252 -19.54 -6.52 -10.78
C LEU A 252 -19.41 -7.86 -11.51
N ARG A 253 -18.19 -8.37 -11.71
CA ARG A 253 -17.96 -9.72 -12.25
C ARG A 253 -18.35 -10.83 -11.28
N ILE A 254 -18.18 -10.61 -9.97
CA ILE A 254 -18.60 -11.55 -8.92
C ILE A 254 -20.13 -11.60 -8.83
N THR A 255 -20.79 -10.45 -8.87
CA THR A 255 -22.25 -10.36 -8.67
C THR A 255 -23.06 -10.58 -9.96
N GLY A 256 -22.41 -10.49 -11.13
CA GLY A 256 -23.07 -10.56 -12.43
C GLY A 256 -23.83 -9.27 -12.81
N THR A 257 -23.62 -8.18 -12.08
CA THR A 257 -24.30 -6.91 -12.32
C THR A 257 -23.63 -6.18 -13.50
N PRO A 258 -24.40 -5.67 -14.47
CA PRO A 258 -23.85 -4.88 -15.58
C PRO A 258 -23.20 -3.58 -15.09
N MET A 259 -22.16 -3.12 -15.81
CA MET A 259 -21.55 -1.83 -15.54
C MET A 259 -22.60 -0.68 -15.61
N GLY A 260 -22.55 0.22 -14.65
CA GLY A 260 -23.50 1.34 -14.54
C GLY A 260 -24.82 0.99 -13.86
N ALA A 261 -25.03 -0.27 -13.45
CA ALA A 261 -26.16 -0.70 -12.65
C ALA A 261 -25.73 -1.11 -11.25
N PHE A 262 -26.69 -1.26 -10.33
CA PHE A 262 -26.45 -1.80 -8.99
C PHE A 262 -27.67 -2.60 -8.51
N ASN A 263 -27.45 -3.70 -7.79
CA ASN A 263 -28.48 -4.54 -7.21
C ASN A 263 -28.48 -4.53 -5.68
N ASN A 264 -27.45 -3.93 -5.08
CA ASN A 264 -27.29 -3.83 -3.62
C ASN A 264 -26.54 -2.55 -3.23
N GLU A 265 -26.53 -2.25 -1.93
CA GLU A 265 -25.93 -1.04 -1.39
C GLU A 265 -24.40 -0.97 -1.61
N LEU A 266 -23.68 -2.10 -1.53
CA LEU A 266 -22.24 -2.13 -1.77
C LEU A 266 -21.91 -1.70 -3.21
N GLU A 267 -22.61 -2.25 -4.21
CA GLU A 267 -22.43 -1.86 -5.60
C GLU A 267 -22.77 -0.38 -5.83
N ARG A 268 -23.84 0.11 -5.17
CA ARG A 268 -24.22 1.52 -5.23
C ARG A 268 -23.13 2.43 -4.68
N GLN A 269 -22.51 2.09 -3.55
CA GLN A 269 -21.42 2.87 -2.95
C GLN A 269 -20.18 2.84 -3.84
N PHE A 270 -19.82 1.69 -4.42
CA PHE A 270 -18.73 1.61 -5.40
C PHE A 270 -18.97 2.49 -6.62
N GLY A 271 -20.17 2.44 -7.19
CA GLY A 271 -20.53 3.27 -8.33
C GLY A 271 -20.45 4.76 -8.03
N LYS A 272 -20.86 5.20 -6.83
CA LYS A 272 -20.72 6.59 -6.38
C LYS A 272 -19.25 7.00 -6.25
N LEU A 273 -18.43 6.17 -5.59
CA LEU A 273 -17.00 6.41 -5.42
C LEU A 273 -16.28 6.48 -6.78
N SER A 274 -16.56 5.51 -7.64
CA SER A 274 -16.03 5.47 -9.00
C SER A 274 -16.44 6.72 -9.80
N ALA A 275 -17.72 7.11 -9.78
CA ALA A 275 -18.20 8.31 -10.42
C ALA A 275 -17.51 9.57 -9.86
N LYS A 276 -17.40 9.70 -8.52
CA LYS A 276 -16.71 10.82 -7.89
C LYS A 276 -15.27 10.96 -8.41
N LEU A 277 -14.50 9.88 -8.43
CA LEU A 277 -13.13 9.89 -8.93
C LEU A 277 -13.05 10.14 -10.45
N ASN A 278 -13.95 9.57 -11.22
CA ASN A 278 -13.93 9.67 -12.69
C ASN A 278 -14.29 11.08 -13.23
N TYR A 279 -15.04 11.88 -12.46
CA TYR A 279 -15.49 13.22 -12.85
C TYR A 279 -14.81 14.35 -12.09
N ALA A 280 -14.07 14.08 -11.01
CA ALA A 280 -13.30 15.08 -10.28
C ALA A 280 -12.11 15.60 -11.10
N LYS A 281 -11.74 16.87 -10.87
CA LYS A 281 -10.57 17.51 -11.46
C LYS A 281 -9.53 17.83 -10.40
N VAL A 282 -8.26 17.78 -10.75
CA VAL A 282 -7.16 18.14 -9.85
C VAL A 282 -7.36 19.55 -9.26
N SER A 283 -7.81 20.52 -10.08
CA SER A 283 -8.07 21.89 -9.62
C SER A 283 -9.13 21.96 -8.52
N GLU A 284 -10.15 21.11 -8.57
CA GLU A 284 -11.20 21.02 -7.55
C GLU A 284 -10.64 20.45 -6.25
N VAL A 285 -9.85 19.37 -6.34
CA VAL A 285 -9.17 18.75 -5.19
C VAL A 285 -8.23 19.75 -4.50
N MET A 286 -7.43 20.48 -5.29
CA MET A 286 -6.52 21.49 -4.73
C MET A 286 -7.27 22.68 -4.11
N SER A 287 -8.49 22.99 -4.55
CA SER A 287 -9.33 24.05 -4.00
C SER A 287 -10.05 23.64 -2.72
N ILE A 288 -10.54 22.41 -2.65
CA ILE A 288 -11.24 21.85 -1.46
C ILE A 288 -10.22 21.57 -0.35
N GLY A 289 -9.05 21.08 -0.71
CA GLY A 289 -8.03 20.51 0.16
C GLY A 289 -7.83 19.02 -0.15
N LEU A 290 -6.56 18.62 -0.26
CA LEU A 290 -6.25 17.22 -0.59
C LEU A 290 -6.68 16.28 0.54
N HIS A 291 -6.48 16.67 1.78
CA HIS A 291 -6.88 15.88 2.96
C HIS A 291 -8.40 15.64 2.97
N GLU A 292 -9.17 16.71 2.88
CA GLU A 292 -10.62 16.67 2.88
C GLU A 292 -11.17 15.80 1.74
N PHE A 293 -10.51 15.86 0.58
CA PHE A 293 -10.87 15.02 -0.55
C PHE A 293 -10.55 13.54 -0.31
N LEU A 294 -9.37 13.24 0.26
CA LEU A 294 -8.94 11.87 0.54
C LEU A 294 -9.73 11.22 1.68
N ASP A 295 -10.15 12.01 2.66
CA ASP A 295 -10.97 11.55 3.79
C ASP A 295 -12.41 11.20 3.36
N ASP A 296 -12.90 11.88 2.30
CA ASP A 296 -14.25 11.69 1.75
C ASP A 296 -14.33 10.55 0.68
N ILE A 297 -13.23 9.88 0.37
CA ILE A 297 -13.20 8.75 -0.57
C ILE A 297 -12.83 7.44 0.12
#